data_30cfa10511541ffb6e605d481fe6b9be
#
_entry.id   30cfa10511541ffb6e605d481fe6b9be
#
_cell.length_a   1.000
_cell.length_b   1.000
_cell.length_c   1.000
_cell.angle_alpha   90.00
_cell.angle_beta   90.00
_cell.angle_gamma   90.00
#
_symmetry.space_group_name_H-M   'P 1'
#
loop_
_entity.id
_entity.type
_entity.pdbx_description
1 polymer ?
#
loop_
_entity_poly.entity_id
_entity_poly.type
_entity_poly.pdbx_seq_one_letter_code
_entity_poly.pdbx_strand_id
1 'polypeptide(L)'
;MAKVLDYTKQKKEYLTVKLNDSKKTVLMIGTPTKKILNEFIEINDRISDDDGADQEALNDLYNVCAKVMSFNKGGIKITSDYLADFFDIEDIMIFFRAYSDFMASVTNAKN
;
A
#
# COMPACT_ATOMS: atom_id res chain seq x y z
N MET A 1 -21.77 14.02 30.20
CA MET A 1 -21.54 12.65 29.76
C MET A 1 -20.23 12.57 29.01
N ALA A 2 -19.36 11.72 29.43
CA ALA A 2 -18.04 11.58 28.79
C ALA A 2 -18.14 10.81 27.48
N LYS A 3 -17.41 11.26 26.49
CA LYS A 3 -17.30 10.52 25.24
C LYS A 3 -16.12 9.56 25.36
N VAL A 4 -16.31 8.38 24.86
CA VAL A 4 -15.26 7.36 24.81
C VAL A 4 -14.82 7.20 23.36
N LEU A 5 -13.55 7.41 23.12
CA LEU A 5 -12.97 7.13 21.82
C LEU A 5 -12.36 5.73 21.87
N ASP A 6 -12.99 4.82 21.19
CA ASP A 6 -12.61 3.41 21.24
C ASP A 6 -12.09 2.99 19.85
N TYR A 7 -10.79 2.87 19.71
CA TYR A 7 -10.18 2.52 18.45
C TYR A 7 -10.49 1.10 18.01
N THR A 8 -10.90 0.24 18.94
CA THR A 8 -11.28 -1.13 18.57
C THR A 8 -12.59 -1.19 17.81
N LYS A 9 -13.39 -0.15 17.90
CA LYS A 9 -14.71 -0.08 17.27
C LYS A 9 -14.76 0.83 16.06
N GLN A 10 -13.61 1.39 15.65
CA GLN A 10 -13.57 2.29 14.50
C GLN A 10 -13.82 1.51 13.23
N LYS A 11 -14.69 2.04 12.40
CA LYS A 11 -14.87 1.53 11.04
C LYS A 11 -13.75 2.09 10.18
N LYS A 12 -13.01 1.19 9.56
CA LYS A 12 -11.93 1.57 8.68
C LYS A 12 -12.23 1.09 7.28
N GLU A 13 -11.77 1.85 6.31
CA GLU A 13 -11.91 1.48 4.92
C GLU A 13 -10.71 0.66 4.50
N TYR A 14 -10.91 -0.20 3.53
CA TYR A 14 -9.88 -1.07 3.00
C TYR A 14 -9.88 -1.01 1.48
N LEU A 15 -8.69 -1.11 0.91
CA LEU A 15 -8.55 -1.33 -0.52
C LEU A 15 -8.47 -2.83 -0.74
N THR A 16 -9.42 -3.37 -1.50
CA THR A 16 -9.42 -4.79 -1.81
C THR A 16 -8.58 -5.03 -3.05
N VAL A 17 -7.57 -5.86 -2.91
CA VAL A 17 -6.66 -6.20 -4.00
C VAL A 17 -6.73 -7.70 -4.24
N LYS A 18 -7.04 -8.08 -5.46
CA LYS A 18 -7.07 -9.49 -5.86
C LYS A 18 -5.78 -9.79 -6.60
N LEU A 19 -4.98 -10.67 -6.03
CA LEU A 19 -3.71 -11.02 -6.63
C LEU A 19 -3.89 -12.08 -7.70
N ASN A 20 -3.04 -12.01 -8.71
CA ASN A 20 -3.07 -12.97 -9.81
C ASN A 20 -2.11 -14.12 -9.54
N ASP A 21 -2.21 -14.71 -8.37
CA ASP A 21 -1.44 -15.88 -8.02
C ASP A 21 -2.28 -17.14 -8.14
N SER A 22 -1.64 -18.29 -7.99
CA SER A 22 -2.33 -19.58 -8.12
C SER A 22 -3.41 -19.77 -7.06
N LYS A 23 -3.24 -19.12 -5.91
CA LYS A 23 -4.19 -19.22 -4.80
C LYS A 23 -5.31 -18.19 -4.90
N LYS A 24 -5.21 -17.27 -5.85
CA LYS A 24 -6.17 -16.16 -6.01
C LYS A 24 -6.35 -15.40 -4.70
N THR A 25 -5.24 -15.03 -4.11
CA THR A 25 -5.22 -14.33 -2.83
C THR A 25 -5.94 -12.99 -2.92
N VAL A 26 -6.74 -12.69 -1.91
CA VAL A 26 -7.43 -11.40 -1.81
C VAL A 26 -6.92 -10.69 -0.57
N LEU A 27 -6.46 -9.46 -0.73
CA LEU A 27 -5.98 -8.64 0.38
C LEU A 27 -6.95 -7.51 0.62
N MET A 28 -7.26 -7.26 1.89
CA MET A 28 -7.99 -6.06 2.30
C MET A 28 -6.99 -5.17 3.02
N ILE A 29 -6.47 -4.20 2.30
CA ILE A 29 -5.35 -3.38 2.75
C ILE A 29 -5.88 -2.10 3.39
N GLY A 30 -5.43 -1.83 4.61
CA GLY A 30 -5.83 -0.65 5.35
C GLY A 30 -4.95 0.55 5.06
N THR A 31 -5.26 1.64 5.77
CA THR A 31 -4.42 2.85 5.68
C THR A 31 -3.12 2.61 6.44
N PRO A 32 -2.02 3.20 5.98
CA PRO A 32 -0.71 2.93 6.59
C PRO A 32 -0.50 3.75 7.87
N THR A 33 0.46 3.31 8.67
CA THR A 33 0.95 4.16 9.75
C THR A 33 1.71 5.34 9.15
N LYS A 34 1.95 6.35 9.97
CA LYS A 34 2.70 7.53 9.50
C LYS A 34 4.07 7.15 8.96
N LYS A 35 4.74 6.21 9.60
CA LYS A 35 6.06 5.77 9.15
C LYS A 35 6.01 5.22 7.73
N ILE A 36 5.07 4.34 7.46
CA ILE A 36 4.93 3.73 6.14
C ILE A 36 4.47 4.78 5.12
N LEU A 37 3.57 5.66 5.53
CA LEU A 37 3.10 6.73 4.66
C LEU A 37 4.27 7.63 4.21
N ASN A 38 5.16 7.95 5.13
CA ASN A 38 6.34 8.77 4.79
C ASN A 38 7.23 8.07 3.77
N GLU A 39 7.46 6.76 3.94
CA GLU A 39 8.23 5.99 2.96
C GLU A 39 7.56 6.00 1.60
N PHE A 40 6.24 5.86 1.59
CA PHE A 40 5.46 5.83 0.37
C PHE A 40 5.56 7.18 -0.37
N ILE A 41 5.43 8.28 0.35
CA ILE A 41 5.52 9.63 -0.23
C ILE A 41 6.92 9.88 -0.77
N GLU A 42 7.95 9.47 -0.05
CA GLU A 42 9.32 9.65 -0.48
C GLU A 42 9.60 8.92 -1.79
N ILE A 43 9.12 7.70 -1.90
CA ILE A 43 9.28 6.93 -3.13
C ILE A 43 8.52 7.60 -4.28
N ASN A 44 7.32 8.09 -4.02
CA ASN A 44 6.53 8.77 -5.04
C ASN A 44 7.28 9.99 -5.59
N ASP A 45 7.90 10.78 -4.72
CA ASP A 45 8.66 11.95 -5.13
C ASP A 45 9.88 11.55 -5.98
N ARG A 46 10.58 10.50 -5.58
CA ARG A 46 11.75 10.04 -6.33
C ARG A 46 11.38 9.54 -7.72
N ILE A 47 10.30 8.82 -7.83
CA ILE A 47 9.86 8.28 -9.12
C ILE A 47 9.37 9.39 -10.04
N SER A 48 8.69 10.39 -9.47
CA SER A 48 8.15 11.51 -10.25
C SER A 48 9.24 12.42 -10.79
N ASP A 49 10.33 12.58 -10.02
CA ASP A 49 11.39 13.52 -10.39
C ASP A 49 12.38 12.92 -11.38
N ASP A 50 12.45 11.62 -11.46
CA ASP A 50 13.43 10.94 -12.31
C ASP A 50 12.80 10.47 -13.60
N ASP A 51 13.51 10.66 -14.69
CA ASP A 51 13.08 10.19 -16.00
C ASP A 51 13.14 8.67 -16.10
N GLY A 52 13.77 8.05 -15.15
CA GLY A 52 13.79 6.60 -15.07
C GLY A 52 14.15 6.20 -13.66
N ALA A 53 13.44 5.25 -13.12
CA ALA A 53 13.77 4.75 -11.80
C ALA A 53 15.08 4.00 -11.87
N ASP A 54 16.04 4.37 -11.03
CA ASP A 54 17.26 3.60 -10.91
C ASP A 54 16.98 2.31 -10.13
N GLN A 55 17.97 1.44 -10.05
CA GLN A 55 17.80 0.14 -9.41
C GLN A 55 17.42 0.28 -7.94
N GLU A 56 18.02 1.25 -7.26
CA GLU A 56 17.73 1.48 -5.86
C GLU A 56 16.28 1.95 -5.65
N ALA A 57 15.81 2.85 -6.50
CA ALA A 57 14.43 3.33 -6.41
C ALA A 57 13.44 2.20 -6.66
N LEU A 58 13.74 1.32 -7.61
CA LEU A 58 12.88 0.16 -7.87
C LEU A 58 12.84 -0.78 -6.68
N ASN A 59 13.99 -1.05 -6.09
CA ASN A 59 14.04 -1.92 -4.90
C ASN A 59 13.21 -1.32 -3.76
N ASP A 60 13.35 -0.02 -3.55
CA ASP A 60 12.61 0.67 -2.49
C ASP A 60 11.11 0.66 -2.79
N LEU A 61 10.73 0.81 -4.05
CA LEU A 61 9.33 0.76 -4.46
C LEU A 61 8.71 -0.59 -4.14
N TYR A 62 9.40 -1.69 -4.49
CA TYR A 62 8.91 -3.02 -4.19
C TYR A 62 8.84 -3.26 -2.69
N ASN A 63 9.83 -2.76 -1.94
CA ASN A 63 9.86 -2.90 -0.48
C ASN A 63 8.69 -2.18 0.19
N VAL A 64 8.41 -0.94 -0.21
CA VAL A 64 7.32 -0.20 0.41
C VAL A 64 5.97 -0.80 0.04
N CYS A 65 5.82 -1.27 -1.20
CA CYS A 65 4.59 -1.93 -1.60
C CYS A 65 4.37 -3.23 -0.83
N ALA A 66 5.43 -3.99 -0.57
CA ALA A 66 5.32 -5.20 0.24
C ALA A 66 4.88 -4.87 1.67
N LYS A 67 5.42 -3.82 2.25
CA LYS A 67 5.02 -3.38 3.59
C LYS A 67 3.56 -2.97 3.62
N VAL A 68 3.12 -2.21 2.63
CA VAL A 68 1.74 -1.75 2.54
C VAL A 68 0.80 -2.93 2.36
N MET A 69 1.13 -3.85 1.47
CA MET A 69 0.29 -5.02 1.24
C MET A 69 0.20 -5.93 2.45
N SER A 70 1.23 -5.92 3.30
CA SER A 70 1.23 -6.72 4.52
C SER A 70 0.32 -6.15 5.60
N PHE A 71 -0.13 -4.90 5.46
CA PHE A 71 -1.15 -4.32 6.32
C PHE A 71 -2.55 -4.71 5.86
N ASN A 72 -2.78 -6.00 5.77
CA ASN A 72 -4.08 -6.50 5.35
C ASN A 72 -4.82 -7.10 6.54
N LYS A 73 -6.13 -7.11 6.43
CA LYS A 73 -7.01 -7.56 7.50
C LYS A 73 -6.80 -9.04 7.84
N GLY A 74 -6.41 -9.82 6.86
CA GLY A 74 -6.22 -11.26 7.04
C GLY A 74 -4.89 -11.66 7.64
N GLY A 75 -3.98 -10.71 7.87
CA GLY A 75 -2.67 -11.01 8.42
C GLY A 75 -1.73 -11.73 7.46
N ILE A 76 -1.99 -11.64 6.16
CA ILE A 76 -1.17 -12.28 5.15
C ILE A 76 0.10 -11.45 4.95
N LYS A 77 1.25 -12.10 5.06
CA LYS A 77 2.52 -11.41 4.88
C LYS A 77 2.94 -11.44 3.41
N ILE A 78 3.22 -10.26 2.86
CA ILE A 78 3.72 -10.13 1.49
C ILE A 78 5.16 -9.65 1.57
N THR A 79 6.07 -10.34 0.89
CA THR A 79 7.47 -9.95 0.88
C THR A 79 7.84 -9.28 -0.44
N SER A 80 8.92 -8.50 -0.42
CA SER A 80 9.41 -7.89 -1.65
C SER A 80 9.86 -8.95 -2.66
N ASP A 81 10.39 -10.09 -2.18
CA ASP A 81 10.77 -11.19 -3.07
C ASP A 81 9.56 -11.77 -3.78
N TYR A 82 8.45 -11.93 -3.07
CA TYR A 82 7.21 -12.39 -3.68
C TYR A 82 6.78 -11.42 -4.80
N LEU A 83 6.78 -10.13 -4.50
CA LEU A 83 6.40 -9.13 -5.49
C LEU A 83 7.34 -9.11 -6.68
N ALA A 84 8.64 -9.26 -6.43
CA ALA A 84 9.63 -9.31 -7.51
C ALA A 84 9.39 -10.49 -8.44
N ASP A 85 8.89 -11.60 -7.91
CA ASP A 85 8.64 -12.80 -8.72
C ASP A 85 7.33 -12.73 -9.49
N PHE A 86 6.32 -12.06 -8.96
CA PHE A 86 4.97 -12.11 -9.52
C PHE A 86 4.47 -10.80 -10.12
N PHE A 87 5.08 -9.66 -9.77
CA PHE A 87 4.68 -8.35 -10.26
C PHE A 87 5.76 -7.78 -11.15
N ASP A 88 5.41 -7.45 -12.40
CA ASP A 88 6.32 -6.67 -13.22
C ASP A 88 6.18 -5.19 -12.84
N ILE A 89 6.98 -4.33 -13.49
CA ILE A 89 6.98 -2.91 -13.14
C ILE A 89 5.62 -2.26 -13.40
N GLU A 90 4.92 -2.71 -14.41
CA GLU A 90 3.59 -2.19 -14.71
C GLU A 90 2.60 -2.55 -13.60
N ASP A 91 2.65 -3.79 -13.14
CA ASP A 91 1.77 -4.25 -12.06
C ASP A 91 2.00 -3.46 -10.79
N ILE A 92 3.26 -3.23 -10.44
CA ILE A 92 3.58 -2.51 -9.21
C ILE A 92 3.16 -1.06 -9.29
N MET A 93 3.28 -0.44 -10.47
CA MET A 93 2.84 0.94 -10.66
C MET A 93 1.33 1.06 -10.60
N ILE A 94 0.61 0.07 -11.11
CA ILE A 94 -0.85 0.04 -11.01
C ILE A 94 -1.26 0.02 -9.54
N PHE A 95 -0.63 -0.85 -8.75
CA PHE A 95 -0.93 -0.91 -7.32
C PHE A 95 -0.58 0.41 -6.63
N PHE A 96 0.58 0.97 -6.96
CA PHE A 96 1.05 2.19 -6.33
C PHE A 96 0.04 3.34 -6.53
N ARG A 97 -0.45 3.48 -7.75
CA ARG A 97 -1.46 4.50 -8.07
C ARG A 97 -2.79 4.23 -7.39
N ALA A 98 -3.22 2.97 -7.40
CA ALA A 98 -4.48 2.59 -6.76
C ALA A 98 -4.45 2.88 -5.28
N TYR A 99 -3.34 2.58 -4.62
CA TYR A 99 -3.21 2.83 -3.19
C TYR A 99 -3.12 4.33 -2.90
N SER A 100 -2.44 5.10 -3.76
CA SER A 100 -2.41 6.55 -3.63
C SER A 100 -3.81 7.14 -3.70
N ASP A 101 -4.60 6.69 -4.65
CA ASP A 101 -5.99 7.15 -4.81
C ASP A 101 -6.83 6.76 -3.61
N PHE A 102 -6.62 5.56 -3.11
CA PHE A 102 -7.33 5.10 -1.92
C PHE A 102 -7.03 5.98 -0.71
N MET A 103 -5.75 6.30 -0.49
CA MET A 103 -5.37 7.17 0.63
C MET A 103 -5.98 8.55 0.50
N ALA A 104 -5.97 9.11 -0.71
CA ALA A 104 -6.58 10.41 -0.95
C ALA A 104 -8.08 10.38 -0.69
N SER A 105 -8.74 9.31 -1.11
CA SER A 105 -10.17 9.13 -0.90
C SER A 105 -10.52 9.07 0.58
N VAL A 106 -9.77 8.30 1.36
CA VAL A 106 -10.02 8.16 2.78
C VAL A 106 -9.80 9.50 3.49
N THR A 107 -8.73 10.20 3.14
CA THR A 107 -8.41 11.49 3.75
C THR A 107 -9.48 12.52 3.43
N ASN A 108 -9.94 12.57 2.20
CA ASN A 108 -10.93 13.58 1.77
C ASN A 108 -12.33 13.27 2.27
N ALA A 109 -12.64 12.02 2.51
CA ALA A 109 -13.98 11.62 2.94
C ALA A 109 -14.32 12.09 4.35
N LYS A 110 -13.38 12.65 5.07
CA LYS A 110 -13.60 13.11 6.45
C LYS A 110 -13.97 14.57 6.58
N ASN A 111 -14.22 15.22 5.51
CA ASN A 111 -14.63 16.62 5.55
C ASN A 111 -16.04 16.83 6.08
#